data_2bb996e6541ae8f3608c95b110740cb3
#
_entry.id   2bb996e6541ae8f3608c95b110740cb3
#
_cell.length_a   1.000
_cell.length_b   1.000
_cell.length_c   1.000
_cell.angle_alpha   90.00
_cell.angle_beta   90.00
_cell.angle_gamma   90.00
#
_symmetry.space_group_name_H-M   'P 1'
#
loop_
_entity.id
_entity.type
_entity.pdbx_description
1 polymer ?
#
loop_
_entity_poly.entity_id
_entity_poly.type
_entity_poly.pdbx_seq_one_letter_code
_entity_poly.pdbx_strand_id
1 'polypeptide(L)'
;MGSRFEKFSERARRVLSLAQDEAQRFNHNYIGTEHILLGLVRETEGVAARVLSSLSVDLSKVRSAVEFIIGRGEKPAQGEIGLTPRAKKVVELAVDEARRMNHTYIGTEHLLIGLLREGEGVAAGVLESLGVTLDKVRAETHRILSHTSGTGAQGSRSTSKTPTLDQLGIDLTVAAKADKLDPVIGREKEIERMV
;
A
#
# COMPACT_ATOMS: atom_id res chain seq x y z
N MET A 1 -4.00 -8.85 22.09
CA MET A 1 -4.28 -7.97 20.90
C MET A 1 -3.83 -8.56 19.55
N GLY A 2 -3.39 -9.83 19.45
CA GLY A 2 -2.77 -10.44 18.26
C GLY A 2 -3.67 -10.65 17.03
N SER A 3 -4.91 -11.08 17.22
CA SER A 3 -5.75 -11.61 16.13
C SER A 3 -6.31 -10.59 15.13
N ARG A 4 -6.45 -9.32 15.50
CA ARG A 4 -7.15 -8.31 14.68
C ARG A 4 -6.29 -7.74 13.54
N PHE A 5 -4.96 -7.78 13.67
CA PHE A 5 -4.02 -7.21 12.72
C PHE A 5 -3.21 -8.26 11.93
N GLU A 6 -3.50 -9.54 12.09
CA GLU A 6 -2.83 -10.62 11.35
C GLU A 6 -2.97 -10.49 9.83
N LYS A 7 -4.12 -9.98 9.37
CA LYS A 7 -4.38 -9.75 7.93
C LYS A 7 -3.79 -8.44 7.38
N PHE A 8 -3.21 -7.61 8.24
CA PHE A 8 -2.57 -6.37 7.80
C PHE A 8 -1.19 -6.67 7.24
N SER A 9 -0.89 -6.06 6.10
CA SER A 9 0.46 -6.08 5.56
C SER A 9 1.44 -5.44 6.55
N GLU A 10 2.71 -5.77 6.46
CA GLU A 10 3.75 -5.19 7.31
C GLU A 10 3.73 -3.65 7.24
N ARG A 11 3.59 -3.10 6.03
CA ARG A 11 3.50 -1.65 5.82
C ARG A 11 2.25 -1.04 6.44
N ALA A 12 1.10 -1.71 6.37
CA ALA A 12 -0.12 -1.22 7.01
C ALA A 12 -0.01 -1.24 8.55
N ARG A 13 0.65 -2.25 9.12
CA ARG A 13 0.98 -2.26 10.56
C ARG A 13 1.93 -1.14 10.94
N ARG A 14 2.94 -0.87 10.10
CA ARG A 14 3.86 0.24 10.29
C ARG A 14 3.15 1.59 10.24
N VAL A 15 2.18 1.78 9.37
CA VAL A 15 1.32 2.99 9.37
C VAL A 15 0.65 3.23 10.71
N LEU A 16 0.08 2.18 11.33
CA LEU A 16 -0.57 2.32 12.65
C LEU A 16 0.43 2.66 13.77
N SER A 17 1.64 2.09 13.71
CA SER A 17 2.72 2.48 14.62
C SER A 17 3.16 3.94 14.40
N LEU A 18 3.34 4.35 13.15
CA LEU A 18 3.66 5.73 12.80
C LEU A 18 2.55 6.71 13.22
N ALA A 19 1.28 6.29 13.13
CA ALA A 19 0.14 7.10 13.61
C ALA A 19 0.21 7.31 15.13
N GLN A 20 0.61 6.29 15.88
CA GLN A 20 0.83 6.42 17.33
C GLN A 20 1.98 7.39 17.62
N ASP A 21 3.10 7.29 16.90
CA ASP A 21 4.21 8.24 17.04
C ASP A 21 3.78 9.68 16.76
N GLU A 22 2.96 9.91 15.71
CA GLU A 22 2.45 11.24 15.39
C GLU A 22 1.51 11.75 16.49
N ALA A 23 0.61 10.90 17.02
CA ALA A 23 -0.24 11.29 18.15
C ALA A 23 0.60 11.75 19.37
N GLN A 24 1.67 11.02 19.69
CA GLN A 24 2.60 11.41 20.76
C GLN A 24 3.30 12.75 20.46
N ARG A 25 3.75 12.97 19.21
CA ARG A 25 4.39 14.23 18.79
C ARG A 25 3.47 15.43 18.88
N PHE A 26 2.17 15.22 18.70
CA PHE A 26 1.14 16.25 18.88
C PHE A 26 0.66 16.36 20.34
N ASN A 27 1.20 15.58 21.27
CA ASN A 27 0.75 15.48 22.65
C ASN A 27 -0.72 15.06 22.79
N HIS A 28 -1.21 14.21 21.87
CA HIS A 28 -2.56 13.67 21.93
C HIS A 28 -2.58 12.31 22.61
N ASN A 29 -3.55 12.09 23.49
CA ASN A 29 -3.75 10.83 24.20
C ASN A 29 -4.68 9.85 23.46
N TYR A 30 -4.87 10.06 22.14
CA TYR A 30 -5.70 9.26 21.27
C TYR A 30 -5.09 9.20 19.87
N ILE A 31 -5.42 8.13 19.11
CA ILE A 31 -5.10 8.02 17.69
C ILE A 31 -6.38 8.33 16.91
N GLY A 32 -6.45 9.50 16.30
CA GLY A 32 -7.53 9.93 15.42
C GLY A 32 -7.26 9.58 13.95
N THR A 33 -8.20 9.94 13.09
CA THR A 33 -8.09 9.76 11.63
C THR A 33 -6.91 10.53 11.05
N GLU A 34 -6.66 11.73 11.56
CA GLU A 34 -5.52 12.60 11.21
C GLU A 34 -4.17 11.95 11.46
N HIS A 35 -4.03 11.23 12.57
CA HIS A 35 -2.79 10.52 12.88
C HIS A 35 -2.57 9.33 11.93
N ILE A 36 -3.65 8.63 11.54
CA ILE A 36 -3.56 7.57 10.53
C ILE A 36 -3.13 8.16 9.18
N LEU A 37 -3.66 9.33 8.79
CA LEU A 37 -3.25 10.01 7.57
C LEU A 37 -1.76 10.39 7.61
N LEU A 38 -1.28 10.97 8.72
CA LEU A 38 0.13 11.28 8.91
C LEU A 38 1.01 10.02 8.83
N GLY A 39 0.56 8.91 9.43
CA GLY A 39 1.24 7.62 9.33
C GLY A 39 1.34 7.11 7.88
N LEU A 40 0.26 7.24 7.09
CA LEU A 40 0.22 6.86 5.67
C LEU A 40 1.20 7.67 4.82
N VAL A 41 1.32 8.97 5.08
CA VAL A 41 2.25 9.83 4.32
C VAL A 41 3.70 9.59 4.75
N ARG A 42 3.94 9.21 6.01
CA ARG A 42 5.29 8.85 6.52
C ARG A 42 5.76 7.49 6.03
N GLU A 43 4.86 6.56 5.75
CA GLU A 43 5.19 5.25 5.17
C GLU A 43 5.39 5.39 3.66
N THR A 44 6.59 5.80 3.26
CA THR A 44 6.92 6.20 1.87
C THR A 44 6.91 5.06 0.85
N GLU A 45 7.00 3.81 1.28
CA GLU A 45 7.06 2.64 0.38
C GLU A 45 5.67 2.01 0.11
N GLY A 46 4.64 2.46 0.83
CA GLY A 46 3.27 1.95 0.68
C GLY A 46 2.60 2.40 -0.62
N VAL A 47 1.60 1.64 -1.06
CA VAL A 47 0.76 2.04 -2.21
C VAL A 47 0.07 3.38 -1.94
N ALA A 48 -0.42 3.60 -0.70
CA ALA A 48 -1.04 4.87 -0.31
C ALA A 48 -0.10 6.07 -0.49
N ALA A 49 1.18 5.93 -0.11
CA ALA A 49 2.16 7.01 -0.28
C ALA A 49 2.38 7.36 -1.75
N ARG A 50 2.44 6.35 -2.62
CA ARG A 50 2.54 6.56 -4.08
C ARG A 50 1.30 7.23 -4.64
N VAL A 51 0.10 6.84 -4.19
CA VAL A 51 -1.16 7.48 -4.56
C VAL A 51 -1.18 8.95 -4.12
N LEU A 52 -0.85 9.23 -2.85
CA LEU A 52 -0.83 10.59 -2.31
C LEU A 52 0.21 11.46 -3.01
N SER A 53 1.40 10.91 -3.28
CA SER A 53 2.47 11.60 -4.02
C SER A 53 2.04 11.95 -5.45
N SER A 54 1.37 11.03 -6.16
CA SER A 54 0.85 11.30 -7.51
C SER A 54 -0.23 12.38 -7.52
N LEU A 55 -0.94 12.56 -6.40
CA LEU A 55 -1.93 13.63 -6.19
C LEU A 55 -1.32 14.89 -5.56
N SER A 56 0.02 14.99 -5.51
CA SER A 56 0.77 16.14 -4.97
C SER A 56 0.52 16.42 -3.48
N VAL A 57 0.19 15.37 -2.73
CA VAL A 57 0.05 15.42 -1.26
C VAL A 57 1.33 14.92 -0.62
N ASP A 58 1.95 15.76 0.19
CA ASP A 58 3.17 15.45 0.94
C ASP A 58 2.99 15.62 2.45
N LEU A 59 3.95 15.11 3.23
CA LEU A 59 3.92 15.13 4.68
C LEU A 59 3.83 16.55 5.26
N SER A 60 4.52 17.52 4.64
CA SER A 60 4.57 18.89 5.17
C SER A 60 3.20 19.55 5.05
N LYS A 61 2.54 19.42 3.91
CA LYS A 61 1.19 19.95 3.68
C LYS A 61 0.17 19.33 4.63
N VAL A 62 0.20 17.99 4.76
CA VAL A 62 -0.72 17.28 5.66
C VAL A 62 -0.47 17.69 7.09
N ARG A 63 0.79 17.75 7.54
CA ARG A 63 1.13 18.11 8.92
C ARG A 63 0.68 19.54 9.24
N SER A 64 0.95 20.51 8.35
CA SER A 64 0.52 21.89 8.54
C SER A 64 -0.99 22.01 8.60
N ALA A 65 -1.73 21.30 7.74
CA ALA A 65 -3.19 21.30 7.76
C ALA A 65 -3.74 20.67 9.04
N VAL A 66 -3.19 19.54 9.48
CA VAL A 66 -3.58 18.88 10.74
C VAL A 66 -3.30 19.80 11.93
N GLU A 67 -2.09 20.38 12.01
CA GLU A 67 -1.72 21.30 13.12
C GLU A 67 -2.62 22.53 13.18
N PHE A 68 -3.02 23.05 12.03
CA PHE A 68 -3.97 24.17 11.96
C PHE A 68 -5.36 23.82 12.48
N ILE A 69 -5.85 22.59 12.20
CA ILE A 69 -7.23 22.18 12.54
C ILE A 69 -7.34 21.75 14.01
N ILE A 70 -6.40 20.92 14.48
CA ILE A 70 -6.52 20.29 15.81
C ILE A 70 -5.54 20.85 16.83
N GLY A 71 -4.50 21.56 16.41
CA GLY A 71 -3.46 22.11 17.29
C GLY A 71 -2.59 21.02 17.92
N ARG A 72 -1.86 21.42 18.96
CA ARG A 72 -1.06 20.53 19.81
C ARG A 72 -1.64 20.49 21.23
N GLY A 73 -1.63 19.31 21.84
CA GLY A 73 -1.98 19.16 23.24
C GLY A 73 -0.98 19.88 24.17
N GLU A 74 -1.48 20.43 25.26
CA GLU A 74 -0.67 21.18 26.25
C GLU A 74 0.26 20.26 27.03
N LYS A 75 -0.09 18.99 27.22
CA LYS A 75 0.67 18.04 28.03
C LYS A 75 1.05 16.83 27.21
N PRO A 76 2.25 16.25 27.43
CA PRO A 76 2.63 15.00 26.80
C PRO A 76 1.61 13.91 27.06
N ALA A 77 1.30 13.11 26.04
CA ALA A 77 0.42 11.98 26.18
C ALA A 77 0.97 10.99 27.23
N GLN A 78 0.14 10.60 28.18
CA GLN A 78 0.50 9.61 29.22
C GLN A 78 -0.37 8.36 29.08
N GLY A 79 0.23 7.18 29.22
CA GLY A 79 -0.46 5.90 29.18
C GLY A 79 -0.64 5.32 27.78
N GLU A 80 -1.50 4.30 27.67
CA GLU A 80 -1.82 3.65 26.40
C GLU A 80 -2.69 4.58 25.53
N ILE A 81 -2.22 4.84 24.33
CA ILE A 81 -2.92 5.66 23.35
C ILE A 81 -3.79 4.73 22.49
N GLY A 82 -5.11 4.89 22.58
CA GLY A 82 -6.09 4.08 21.86
C GLY A 82 -6.64 4.77 20.61
N LEU A 83 -7.20 3.97 19.71
CA LEU A 83 -7.92 4.46 18.53
C LEU A 83 -9.25 5.12 18.93
N THR A 84 -9.54 6.28 18.37
CA THR A 84 -10.86 6.90 18.47
C THR A 84 -11.93 6.03 17.79
N PRO A 85 -13.24 6.21 18.10
CA PRO A 85 -14.31 5.50 17.41
C PRO A 85 -14.27 5.67 15.88
N ARG A 86 -13.96 6.88 15.37
CA ARG A 86 -13.79 7.14 13.94
C ARG A 86 -12.56 6.42 13.36
N ALA A 87 -11.42 6.42 14.06
CA ALA A 87 -10.24 5.69 13.65
C ALA A 87 -10.48 4.16 13.61
N LYS A 88 -11.27 3.62 14.55
CA LYS A 88 -11.73 2.22 14.50
C LYS A 88 -12.61 1.96 13.27
N LYS A 89 -13.50 2.89 12.95
CA LYS A 89 -14.35 2.81 11.75
C LYS A 89 -13.53 2.81 10.47
N VAL A 90 -12.47 3.61 10.38
CA VAL A 90 -11.52 3.59 9.25
C VAL A 90 -10.91 2.19 9.07
N VAL A 91 -10.47 1.55 10.16
CA VAL A 91 -9.93 0.19 10.11
C VAL A 91 -10.97 -0.82 9.62
N GLU A 92 -12.23 -0.73 10.08
CA GLU A 92 -13.33 -1.58 9.59
C GLU A 92 -13.61 -1.36 8.11
N LEU A 93 -13.64 -0.10 7.65
CA LEU A 93 -13.83 0.24 6.25
C LEU A 93 -12.66 -0.21 5.36
N ALA A 94 -11.43 -0.19 5.88
CA ALA A 94 -10.27 -0.75 5.19
C ALA A 94 -10.38 -2.27 5.00
N VAL A 95 -10.87 -2.99 6.01
CA VAL A 95 -11.15 -4.44 5.90
C VAL A 95 -12.23 -4.71 4.83
N ASP A 96 -13.30 -3.91 4.83
CA ASP A 96 -14.38 -4.03 3.84
C ASP A 96 -13.85 -3.73 2.42
N GLU A 97 -13.04 -2.70 2.25
CA GLU A 97 -12.46 -2.36 0.94
C GLU A 97 -11.51 -3.46 0.42
N ALA A 98 -10.68 -4.04 1.28
CA ALA A 98 -9.84 -5.17 0.91
C ALA A 98 -10.67 -6.36 0.40
N ARG A 99 -11.81 -6.66 1.03
CA ARG A 99 -12.75 -7.69 0.56
C ARG A 99 -13.36 -7.34 -0.80
N ARG A 100 -13.77 -6.09 -1.00
CA ARG A 100 -14.32 -5.60 -2.30
C ARG A 100 -13.31 -5.70 -3.43
N MET A 101 -12.03 -5.51 -3.11
CA MET A 101 -10.92 -5.63 -4.06
C MET A 101 -10.42 -7.08 -4.22
N ASN A 102 -11.06 -8.06 -3.56
CA ASN A 102 -10.63 -9.47 -3.53
C ASN A 102 -9.19 -9.65 -3.03
N HIS A 103 -8.72 -8.78 -2.14
CA HIS A 103 -7.40 -8.89 -1.54
C HIS A 103 -7.47 -9.76 -0.27
N THR A 104 -6.47 -10.62 -0.08
CA THR A 104 -6.34 -11.47 1.11
C THR A 104 -5.69 -10.76 2.29
N TYR A 105 -5.11 -9.58 2.06
CA TYR A 105 -4.43 -8.73 3.04
C TYR A 105 -5.01 -7.31 3.05
N ILE A 106 -4.77 -6.60 4.14
CA ILE A 106 -5.14 -5.18 4.28
C ILE A 106 -3.87 -4.35 4.12
N GLY A 107 -3.75 -3.68 2.97
CA GLY A 107 -2.62 -2.82 2.64
C GLY A 107 -2.85 -1.36 3.02
N THR A 108 -1.85 -0.51 2.77
CA THR A 108 -1.91 0.93 3.03
C THR A 108 -2.98 1.63 2.18
N GLU A 109 -3.20 1.16 0.96
CA GLU A 109 -4.25 1.63 0.05
C GLU A 109 -5.65 1.46 0.63
N HIS A 110 -5.91 0.35 1.31
CA HIS A 110 -7.20 0.11 1.94
C HIS A 110 -7.44 1.04 3.13
N LEU A 111 -6.38 1.37 3.90
CA LEU A 111 -6.46 2.36 4.97
C LEU A 111 -6.75 3.76 4.42
N LEU A 112 -6.11 4.16 3.32
CA LEU A 112 -6.35 5.45 2.67
C LEU A 112 -7.79 5.57 2.14
N ILE A 113 -8.29 4.52 1.48
CA ILE A 113 -9.67 4.48 1.01
C ILE A 113 -10.64 4.46 2.20
N GLY A 114 -10.31 3.74 3.28
CA GLY A 114 -11.08 3.72 4.52
C GLY A 114 -11.23 5.10 5.16
N LEU A 115 -10.17 5.93 5.17
CA LEU A 115 -10.22 7.32 5.63
C LEU A 115 -11.22 8.17 4.84
N LEU A 116 -11.18 8.07 3.51
CA LEU A 116 -12.08 8.83 2.64
C LEU A 116 -13.53 8.33 2.70
N ARG A 117 -13.73 7.02 2.93
CA ARG A 117 -15.07 6.44 3.09
C ARG A 117 -15.71 6.79 4.44
N GLU A 118 -14.90 6.98 5.49
CA GLU A 118 -15.38 7.45 6.79
C GLU A 118 -15.95 8.87 6.66
N GLY A 119 -15.26 9.73 5.92
CA GLY A 119 -15.78 10.98 5.35
C GLY A 119 -15.98 12.14 6.32
N GLU A 120 -16.12 11.90 7.63
CA GLU A 120 -16.43 12.93 8.65
C GLU A 120 -15.24 13.27 9.56
N GLY A 121 -14.15 12.49 9.47
CA GLY A 121 -12.95 12.71 10.29
C GLY A 121 -12.08 13.84 9.77
N VAL A 122 -11.18 14.34 10.63
CA VAL A 122 -10.21 15.38 10.28
C VAL A 122 -9.40 15.02 9.05
N ALA A 123 -9.02 13.74 8.91
CA ALA A 123 -8.27 13.28 7.74
C ALA A 123 -9.02 13.46 6.43
N ALA A 124 -10.33 13.17 6.41
CA ALA A 124 -11.16 13.36 5.22
C ALA A 124 -11.23 14.85 4.84
N GLY A 125 -11.47 15.73 5.81
CA GLY A 125 -11.48 17.18 5.59
C GLY A 125 -10.14 17.73 5.08
N VAL A 126 -9.01 17.24 5.61
CA VAL A 126 -7.67 17.61 5.13
C VAL A 126 -7.46 17.14 3.70
N LEU A 127 -7.77 15.89 3.38
CA LEU A 127 -7.63 15.34 2.03
C LEU A 127 -8.51 16.09 1.02
N GLU A 128 -9.75 16.41 1.40
CA GLU A 128 -10.69 17.15 0.58
C GLU A 128 -10.21 18.58 0.31
N SER A 129 -9.67 19.27 1.32
CA SER A 129 -9.06 20.61 1.18
C SER A 129 -7.85 20.61 0.23
N LEU A 130 -7.17 19.48 0.09
CA LEU A 130 -6.07 19.27 -0.84
C LEU A 130 -6.55 18.74 -2.22
N GLY A 131 -7.86 18.67 -2.44
CA GLY A 131 -8.46 18.22 -3.71
C GLY A 131 -8.40 16.72 -3.95
N VAL A 132 -8.15 15.93 -2.89
CA VAL A 132 -8.12 14.47 -2.93
C VAL A 132 -9.51 13.92 -2.62
N THR A 133 -10.11 13.26 -3.60
CA THR A 133 -11.43 12.63 -3.47
C THR A 133 -11.34 11.10 -3.51
N LEU A 134 -12.36 10.43 -3.01
CA LEU A 134 -12.44 8.97 -3.01
C LEU A 134 -12.26 8.38 -4.42
N ASP A 135 -12.90 8.98 -5.43
CA ASP A 135 -12.83 8.50 -6.81
C ASP A 135 -11.43 8.63 -7.41
N LYS A 136 -10.75 9.77 -7.14
CA LYS A 136 -9.35 9.95 -7.57
C LYS A 136 -8.42 8.92 -6.93
N VAL A 137 -8.59 8.69 -5.62
CA VAL A 137 -7.77 7.71 -4.88
C VAL A 137 -8.02 6.29 -5.39
N ARG A 138 -9.27 5.90 -5.66
CA ARG A 138 -9.59 4.58 -6.22
C ARG A 138 -9.00 4.41 -7.61
N ALA A 139 -9.19 5.38 -8.50
CA ALA A 139 -8.64 5.35 -9.85
C ALA A 139 -7.11 5.22 -9.84
N GLU A 140 -6.45 6.02 -9.02
CA GLU A 140 -5.00 6.01 -8.90
C GLU A 140 -4.47 4.72 -8.23
N THR A 141 -5.16 4.22 -7.22
CA THR A 141 -4.85 2.91 -6.60
C THR A 141 -4.92 1.80 -7.64
N HIS A 142 -6.01 1.75 -8.42
CA HIS A 142 -6.16 0.75 -9.48
C HIS A 142 -5.04 0.88 -10.53
N ARG A 143 -4.69 2.10 -10.93
CA ARG A 143 -3.60 2.37 -11.87
C ARG A 143 -2.26 1.84 -11.34
N ILE A 144 -1.93 2.16 -10.09
CA ILE A 144 -0.66 1.74 -9.47
C ILE A 144 -0.60 0.22 -9.31
N LEU A 145 -1.70 -0.42 -8.87
CA LEU A 145 -1.75 -1.86 -8.69
C LEU A 145 -1.70 -2.61 -10.03
N SER A 146 -2.38 -2.13 -11.07
CA SER A 146 -2.32 -2.74 -12.41
C SER A 146 -0.93 -2.67 -13.02
N HIS A 147 -0.19 -1.58 -12.82
CA HIS A 147 1.21 -1.48 -13.23
C HIS A 147 2.15 -2.40 -12.42
N THR A 148 1.79 -2.70 -11.17
CA THR A 148 2.58 -3.61 -10.33
C THR A 148 2.22 -5.09 -10.60
N SER A 149 0.97 -5.38 -10.97
CA SER A 149 0.49 -6.71 -11.35
C SER A 149 0.78 -7.06 -12.82
N GLY A 150 1.04 -6.07 -13.66
CA GLY A 150 1.36 -6.21 -15.08
C GLY A 150 2.76 -6.78 -15.38
N THR A 151 3.53 -7.15 -14.35
CA THR A 151 4.74 -7.98 -14.51
C THR A 151 4.44 -9.48 -14.59
N GLY A 152 3.19 -9.86 -14.79
CA GLY A 152 2.77 -11.27 -14.78
C GLY A 152 1.78 -11.73 -15.86
N ALA A 153 1.51 -11.01 -16.96
CA ALA A 153 0.88 -11.57 -18.19
C ALA A 153 0.58 -10.46 -19.20
N GLN A 154 1.51 -10.14 -20.07
CA GLN A 154 1.33 -9.99 -21.53
C GLN A 154 2.64 -9.46 -22.13
N GLY A 155 3.11 -10.13 -23.17
CA GLY A 155 4.39 -9.91 -23.82
C GLY A 155 4.60 -8.46 -24.25
N SER A 156 5.58 -7.82 -23.61
CA SER A 156 6.32 -6.70 -24.19
C SER A 156 7.55 -6.48 -23.32
N ARG A 157 8.72 -6.87 -23.82
CA ARG A 157 10.08 -6.60 -23.38
C ARG A 157 10.26 -6.47 -21.86
N SER A 158 10.47 -7.61 -21.18
CA SER A 158 10.88 -7.66 -19.78
C SER A 158 12.25 -7.01 -19.65
N THR A 159 12.33 -5.85 -19.00
CA THR A 159 13.55 -5.48 -18.28
C THR A 159 13.64 -6.43 -17.09
N SER A 160 14.41 -7.49 -17.26
CA SER A 160 14.64 -8.51 -16.24
C SER A 160 15.19 -7.87 -14.97
N LYS A 161 14.76 -8.41 -13.81
CA LYS A 161 15.30 -8.00 -12.50
C LYS A 161 16.73 -8.52 -12.27
N THR A 162 17.29 -9.23 -13.23
CA THR A 162 18.63 -9.84 -13.17
C THR A 162 19.37 -9.61 -14.46
N PRO A 163 19.82 -8.36 -14.73
CA PRO A 163 20.53 -8.01 -15.98
C PRO A 163 21.76 -8.88 -16.25
N THR A 164 22.41 -9.35 -15.20
CA THR A 164 23.60 -10.19 -15.29
C THR A 164 23.28 -11.62 -15.72
N LEU A 165 22.12 -12.16 -15.31
CA LEU A 165 21.66 -13.47 -15.77
C LEU A 165 21.18 -13.46 -17.22
N ASP A 166 20.56 -12.35 -17.65
CA ASP A 166 20.11 -12.17 -19.04
C ASP A 166 21.28 -12.02 -20.03
N GLN A 167 22.42 -11.53 -19.57
CA GLN A 167 23.63 -11.45 -20.36
C GLN A 167 24.37 -12.79 -20.50
N LEU A 168 24.20 -13.68 -19.54
CA LEU A 168 24.93 -14.95 -19.46
C LEU A 168 24.03 -16.19 -19.69
N GLY A 169 22.71 -16.02 -19.57
CA GLY A 169 21.74 -17.10 -19.70
C GLY A 169 21.04 -17.09 -21.06
N ILE A 170 20.78 -18.26 -21.61
CA ILE A 170 19.92 -18.46 -22.79
C ILE A 170 18.55 -18.90 -22.29
N ASP A 171 17.49 -18.14 -22.61
CA ASP A 171 16.11 -18.58 -22.35
C ASP A 171 15.76 -19.72 -23.32
N LEU A 172 15.84 -20.92 -22.79
CA LEU A 172 15.57 -22.15 -23.57
C LEU A 172 14.12 -22.21 -24.04
N THR A 173 13.17 -21.59 -23.36
CA THR A 173 11.76 -21.55 -23.75
C THR A 173 11.56 -20.67 -25.00
N VAL A 174 12.25 -19.54 -25.05
CA VAL A 174 12.25 -18.65 -26.20
C VAL A 174 13.00 -19.30 -27.37
N ALA A 175 14.13 -19.95 -27.11
CA ALA A 175 14.91 -20.65 -28.09
C ALA A 175 14.13 -21.84 -28.72
N ALA A 176 13.36 -22.59 -27.89
CA ALA A 176 12.49 -23.67 -28.37
C ALA A 176 11.36 -23.18 -29.28
N LYS A 177 10.71 -22.05 -28.89
CA LYS A 177 9.64 -21.43 -29.71
C LYS A 177 10.15 -20.87 -31.05
N ALA A 178 11.43 -20.50 -31.10
CA ALA A 178 12.09 -19.97 -32.30
C ALA A 178 12.78 -21.05 -33.13
N ASP A 179 12.59 -22.32 -32.78
CA ASP A 179 13.19 -23.50 -33.47
C ASP A 179 14.73 -23.43 -33.54
N LYS A 180 15.35 -22.84 -32.51
CA LYS A 180 16.80 -22.61 -32.40
C LYS A 180 17.51 -23.63 -31.52
N LEU A 181 16.80 -24.64 -31.02
CA LEU A 181 17.40 -25.74 -30.26
C LEU A 181 17.78 -26.87 -31.17
N ASP A 182 18.94 -27.47 -30.91
CA ASP A 182 19.39 -28.63 -31.64
C ASP A 182 18.40 -29.81 -31.43
N PRO A 183 18.10 -30.59 -32.47
CA PRO A 183 17.21 -31.73 -32.34
C PRO A 183 17.78 -32.77 -31.37
N VAL A 184 16.94 -33.28 -30.49
CA VAL A 184 17.32 -34.33 -29.54
C VAL A 184 17.45 -35.64 -30.29
N ILE A 185 18.67 -36.10 -30.50
CA ILE A 185 18.95 -37.36 -31.18
C ILE A 185 19.40 -38.41 -30.13
N GLY A 186 18.67 -39.51 -30.02
CA GLY A 186 19.12 -40.68 -29.25
C GLY A 186 18.84 -40.68 -27.75
N ARG A 187 17.97 -39.79 -27.24
CA ARG A 187 17.59 -39.73 -25.82
C ARG A 187 16.10 -39.94 -25.54
N GLU A 188 15.41 -40.67 -26.40
CA GLU A 188 13.97 -40.92 -26.30
C GLU A 188 13.56 -41.59 -24.99
N LYS A 189 14.35 -42.57 -24.51
CA LYS A 189 14.10 -43.29 -23.26
C LYS A 189 14.24 -42.43 -21.96
N GLU A 190 15.02 -41.35 -22.04
CA GLU A 190 15.22 -40.43 -20.89
C GLU A 190 14.12 -39.38 -20.85
N ILE A 191 13.60 -39.00 -22.02
CA ILE A 191 12.46 -38.06 -22.13
C ILE A 191 11.17 -38.74 -21.67
N GLU A 192 10.91 -40.02 -22.05
CA GLU A 192 9.73 -40.78 -21.57
C GLU A 192 9.69 -40.97 -20.04
N ARG A 193 10.84 -40.87 -19.37
CA ARG A 193 10.91 -40.93 -17.89
C ARG A 193 10.65 -39.60 -17.18
N MET A 194 10.65 -38.48 -17.89
CA MET A 194 10.46 -37.13 -17.32
C MET A 194 9.08 -36.54 -17.61
N VAL A 195 8.28 -37.16 -18.45
CA VAL A 195 6.87 -36.83 -18.73
C VAL A 195 5.96 -37.77 -17.96
#